data_ad786d50a1bd91122f1bc4e5280d04a3
#
_entry.id   ad786d50a1bd91122f1bc4e5280d04a3
#
_cell.length_a   1.000
_cell.length_b   1.000
_cell.length_c   1.000
_cell.angle_alpha   90.00
_cell.angle_beta   90.00
_cell.angle_gamma   90.00
#
_symmetry.space_group_name_H-M   'P 1'
#
loop_
_entity.id
_entity.type
_entity.pdbx_description
1 polymer ?
#
loop_
_entity_poly.entity_id
_entity_poly.type
_entity_poly.pdbx_seq_one_letter_code
_entity_poly.pdbx_strand_id
1 'polypeptide(L)'
;MFARNVTIHLKSNMLSEYGHVFESQILPLLRKQTGFKDEISFASSNGVDVTAISLWDTKRDAETYNTNTYPEVVKICSKVVDGTPKVQTYEVFNSTFHKISAPVPVHA
;
A
#
# COMPACT_ATOMS: atom_id res chain seq x y z
N MET A 1 -11.19 -7.84 -6.19
CA MET A 1 -9.97 -7.48 -5.41
C MET A 1 -9.70 -6.00 -5.56
N PHE A 2 -9.30 -5.36 -4.50
CA PHE A 2 -9.15 -3.92 -4.42
C PHE A 2 -7.73 -3.52 -4.04
N ALA A 3 -7.22 -2.44 -4.61
CA ALA A 3 -5.85 -1.99 -4.39
C ALA A 3 -5.82 -0.59 -3.77
N ARG A 4 -4.91 -0.39 -2.81
CA ARG A 4 -4.54 0.92 -2.29
C ARG A 4 -3.11 1.22 -2.72
N ASN A 5 -2.93 2.34 -3.39
CA ASN A 5 -1.62 2.81 -3.83
C ASN A 5 -1.27 4.04 -2.99
N VAL A 6 -0.20 3.94 -2.21
CA VAL A 6 0.26 5.02 -1.35
C VAL A 6 1.59 5.53 -1.87
N THR A 7 1.64 6.78 -2.27
CA THR A 7 2.87 7.45 -2.70
C THR A 7 3.44 8.24 -1.55
N ILE A 8 4.71 8.00 -1.22
CA ILE A 8 5.38 8.54 -0.05
C ILE A 8 6.66 9.23 -0.49
N HIS A 9 6.89 10.43 0.03
CA HIS A 9 8.16 11.12 -0.12
C HIS A 9 8.91 11.07 1.21
N LEU A 10 10.11 10.51 1.19
CA LEU A 10 10.90 10.33 2.41
C LEU A 10 11.83 11.54 2.63
N LYS A 11 12.20 11.75 3.90
CA LYS A 11 13.30 12.64 4.22
C LYS A 11 14.60 12.05 3.66
N SER A 12 15.59 12.91 3.42
CA SER A 12 16.89 12.49 2.87
C SER A 12 17.52 11.39 3.70
N ASN A 13 18.07 10.39 3.03
CA ASN A 13 18.82 9.28 3.65
C ASN A 13 17.97 8.41 4.61
N MET A 14 16.65 8.37 4.44
CA MET A 14 15.74 7.62 5.32
C MET A 14 15.17 6.35 4.69
N LEU A 15 15.60 5.98 3.49
CA LEU A 15 15.03 4.80 2.82
C LEU A 15 15.25 3.51 3.62
N SER A 16 16.47 3.30 4.11
CA SER A 16 16.79 2.11 4.92
C SER A 16 15.97 2.08 6.21
N GLU A 17 15.89 3.22 6.90
CA GLU A 17 15.11 3.35 8.13
C GLU A 17 13.62 3.12 7.86
N TYR A 18 13.10 3.67 6.78
CA TYR A 18 11.72 3.43 6.36
C TYR A 18 11.46 1.93 6.14
N GLY A 19 12.36 1.25 5.44
CA GLY A 19 12.24 -0.19 5.21
C GLY A 19 12.20 -0.98 6.51
N HIS A 20 13.07 -0.63 7.46
CA HIS A 20 13.09 -1.27 8.77
C HIS A 20 11.80 -1.04 9.55
N VAL A 21 11.32 0.19 9.59
CA VAL A 21 10.05 0.55 10.26
C VAL A 21 8.89 -0.19 9.60
N PHE A 22 8.86 -0.21 8.27
CA PHE A 22 7.80 -0.88 7.53
C PHE A 22 7.73 -2.37 7.86
N GLU A 23 8.86 -3.07 7.76
CA GLU A 23 8.90 -4.51 8.00
C GLU A 23 8.64 -4.87 9.46
N SER A 24 9.14 -4.09 10.41
CA SER A 24 9.03 -4.42 11.83
C SER A 24 7.72 -3.95 12.46
N GLN A 25 7.10 -2.88 11.97
CA GLN A 25 5.94 -2.28 12.63
C GLN A 25 4.69 -2.23 11.76
N ILE A 26 4.81 -2.03 10.45
CA ILE A 26 3.65 -1.85 9.58
C ILE A 26 3.16 -3.17 8.99
N LEU A 27 4.04 -3.99 8.47
CA LEU A 27 3.63 -5.31 7.95
C LEU A 27 2.88 -6.16 8.97
N PRO A 28 3.30 -6.22 10.24
CA PRO A 28 2.51 -6.96 11.23
C PRO A 28 1.09 -6.41 11.41
N LEU A 29 0.91 -5.10 11.33
CA LEU A 29 -0.44 -4.49 11.39
C LEU A 29 -1.27 -4.86 10.16
N LEU A 30 -0.68 -4.82 8.98
CA LEU A 30 -1.36 -5.20 7.74
C LEU A 30 -1.80 -6.66 7.78
N ARG A 31 -0.92 -7.56 8.22
CA ARG A 31 -1.21 -8.99 8.27
C ARG A 31 -2.37 -9.35 9.19
N LYS A 32 -2.69 -8.51 10.15
CA LYS A 32 -3.83 -8.70 11.06
C LYS A 32 -5.15 -8.23 10.48
N GLN A 33 -5.12 -7.50 9.37
CA GLN A 33 -6.33 -6.90 8.83
C GLN A 33 -7.18 -7.92 8.06
N THR A 34 -8.49 -7.84 8.26
CA THR A 34 -9.42 -8.65 7.48
C THR A 34 -9.30 -8.30 6.01
N GLY A 35 -9.17 -9.32 5.16
CA GLY A 35 -9.12 -9.15 3.71
C GLY A 35 -7.79 -8.68 3.14
N PHE A 36 -6.77 -8.47 3.97
CA PHE A 36 -5.44 -8.16 3.45
C PHE A 36 -4.86 -9.37 2.70
N LYS A 37 -4.37 -9.14 1.49
CA LYS A 37 -3.80 -10.20 0.64
C LYS A 37 -2.30 -10.05 0.45
N ASP A 38 -1.86 -8.94 -0.12
CA ASP A 38 -0.46 -8.73 -0.46
C ASP A 38 -0.06 -7.28 -0.33
N GLU A 39 1.23 -7.07 -0.21
CA GLU A 39 1.84 -5.76 -0.26
C GLU A 39 3.07 -5.83 -1.16
N ILE A 40 3.30 -4.80 -1.96
CA ILE A 40 4.54 -4.62 -2.70
C ILE A 40 4.93 -3.14 -2.68
N SER A 41 6.19 -2.89 -2.37
CA SER A 41 6.72 -1.53 -2.36
C SER A 41 7.81 -1.36 -3.40
N PHE A 42 7.82 -0.18 -4.02
CA PHE A 42 8.83 0.22 -4.99
C PHE A 42 9.55 1.45 -4.48
N ALA A 43 10.87 1.45 -4.56
CA ALA A 43 11.68 2.62 -4.25
C ALA A 43 12.26 3.17 -5.54
N SER A 44 12.10 4.48 -5.76
CA SER A 44 12.72 5.15 -6.91
C SER A 44 14.23 5.24 -6.75
N SER A 45 14.94 5.36 -7.86
CA SER A 45 16.40 5.46 -7.86
C SER A 45 16.91 6.72 -7.13
N ASN A 46 16.07 7.74 -6.95
CA ASN A 46 16.41 8.93 -6.19
C ASN A 46 16.52 8.68 -4.66
N GLY A 47 16.07 7.51 -4.19
CA GLY A 47 16.17 7.12 -2.78
C GLY A 47 15.17 7.79 -1.84
N VAL A 48 14.25 8.61 -2.33
CA VAL A 48 13.28 9.34 -1.49
C VAL A 48 11.82 9.11 -1.86
N ASP A 49 11.54 8.63 -3.07
CA ASP A 49 10.17 8.36 -3.48
C ASP A 49 9.86 6.87 -3.40
N VAL A 50 8.81 6.53 -2.68
CA VAL A 50 8.36 5.15 -2.47
C VAL A 50 6.89 5.06 -2.86
N THR A 51 6.55 3.97 -3.55
CA THR A 51 5.17 3.62 -3.85
C THR A 51 4.87 2.28 -3.19
N ALA A 52 3.90 2.26 -2.28
CA ALA A 52 3.48 1.05 -1.57
C ALA A 52 2.08 0.68 -2.02
N ILE A 53 1.93 -0.54 -2.54
CA ILE A 53 0.64 -1.04 -3.00
C ILE A 53 0.22 -2.18 -2.09
N SER A 54 -1.00 -2.08 -1.54
CA SER A 54 -1.62 -3.16 -0.78
C SER A 54 -2.84 -3.68 -1.53
N LEU A 55 -3.02 -4.99 -1.53
CA LEU A 55 -4.13 -5.67 -2.18
C LEU A 55 -5.07 -6.25 -1.14
N TRP A 56 -6.37 -6.11 -1.38
CA TRP A 56 -7.45 -6.46 -0.45
C TRP A 56 -8.52 -7.27 -1.14
N ASP A 57 -9.15 -8.18 -0.40
CA ASP A 57 -10.25 -8.98 -0.96
C ASP A 57 -11.37 -8.09 -1.50
N THR A 58 -11.76 -7.06 -0.72
CA THR A 58 -12.87 -6.19 -1.06
C THR A 58 -12.52 -4.74 -0.81
N LYS A 59 -13.23 -3.85 -1.47
CA LYS A 59 -13.19 -2.42 -1.20
C LYS A 59 -13.52 -2.12 0.26
N ARG A 60 -14.50 -2.81 0.82
CA ARG A 60 -14.94 -2.63 2.20
C ARG A 60 -13.80 -2.91 3.18
N ASP A 61 -13.06 -3.99 2.96
CA ASP A 61 -11.92 -4.33 3.82
C ASP A 61 -10.85 -3.25 3.77
N ALA A 62 -10.55 -2.75 2.58
CA ALA A 62 -9.59 -1.65 2.41
C ALA A 62 -10.07 -0.36 3.10
N GLU A 63 -11.34 -0.04 3.00
CA GLU A 63 -11.92 1.15 3.65
C GLU A 63 -11.93 1.02 5.16
N THR A 64 -12.19 -0.17 5.69
CA THR A 64 -12.12 -0.44 7.13
C THR A 64 -10.70 -0.23 7.64
N TYR A 65 -9.71 -0.73 6.93
CA TYR A 65 -8.31 -0.47 7.25
C TYR A 65 -7.99 1.03 7.22
N ASN A 66 -8.42 1.71 6.18
CA ASN A 66 -8.18 3.15 6.02
C ASN A 66 -8.72 3.96 7.20
N THR A 67 -9.89 3.59 7.71
CA THR A 67 -10.53 4.31 8.81
C THR A 67 -9.93 3.94 10.17
N ASN A 68 -9.70 2.66 10.41
CA ASN A 68 -9.39 2.16 11.75
C ASN A 68 -7.90 2.02 12.05
N THR A 69 -7.06 1.79 11.04
CA THR A 69 -5.65 1.43 11.25
C THR A 69 -4.67 2.37 10.55
N TYR A 70 -5.00 2.82 9.36
CA TYR A 70 -4.08 3.64 8.57
C TYR A 70 -3.61 4.93 9.28
N PRO A 71 -4.44 5.63 10.07
CA PRO A 71 -3.97 6.79 10.82
C PRO A 71 -2.79 6.48 11.75
N GLU A 72 -2.77 5.29 12.35
CA GLU A 72 -1.65 4.84 13.17
C GLU A 72 -0.41 4.56 12.33
N VAL A 73 -0.59 3.97 11.15
CA VAL A 73 0.51 3.72 10.20
C VAL A 73 1.17 5.04 9.80
N VAL A 74 0.39 6.06 9.47
CA VAL A 74 0.91 7.39 9.15
C VAL A 74 1.70 7.96 10.32
N LYS A 75 1.22 7.80 11.53
CA LYS A 75 1.89 8.26 12.74
C LYS A 75 3.22 7.53 12.95
N ILE A 76 3.25 6.22 12.78
CA ILE A 76 4.47 5.41 12.90
C ILE A 76 5.54 5.89 11.91
N CYS A 77 5.15 6.22 10.69
CA CYS A 77 6.07 6.66 9.62
C CYS A 77 6.47 8.13 9.71
N SER A 78 5.85 8.92 10.57
CA SER A 78 5.97 10.38 10.56
C SER A 78 7.41 10.90 10.69
N LYS A 79 8.29 10.16 11.34
CA LYS A 79 9.69 10.57 11.55
C LYS A 79 10.53 10.49 10.28
N VAL A 80 10.15 9.62 9.35
CA VAL A 80 10.95 9.36 8.13
C VAL A 80 10.29 9.91 6.87
N VAL A 81 9.01 10.28 6.94
CA VAL A 81 8.24 10.80 5.81
C VAL A 81 8.26 12.32 5.81
N ASP A 82 8.47 12.88 4.62
CA ASP A 82 8.38 14.32 4.38
C ASP A 82 7.04 14.60 3.68
N GLY A 83 6.22 15.42 4.33
CA GLY A 83 4.88 15.73 3.84
C GLY A 83 3.85 14.65 4.15
N THR A 84 2.73 14.69 3.44
CA THR A 84 1.61 13.79 3.63
C THR A 84 1.58 12.74 2.54
N PRO A 85 1.50 11.44 2.89
CA PRO A 85 1.32 10.38 1.88
C PRO A 85 0.05 10.60 1.06
N LYS A 86 0.13 10.28 -0.22
CA LYS A 86 -1.03 10.36 -1.13
C LYS A 86 -1.58 8.97 -1.35
N VAL A 87 -2.88 8.80 -1.17
CA VAL A 87 -3.55 7.52 -1.33
C VAL A 87 -4.46 7.57 -2.55
N GLN A 88 -4.30 6.59 -3.43
CA GLN A 88 -5.20 6.35 -4.55
C GLN A 88 -5.68 4.91 -4.48
N THR A 89 -6.92 4.68 -4.86
CA THR A 89 -7.52 3.35 -4.79
C THR A 89 -8.04 2.92 -6.15
N TYR A 90 -8.00 1.61 -6.39
CA TYR A 90 -8.35 1.02 -7.68
C TYR A 90 -9.02 -0.33 -7.49
N GLU A 91 -9.94 -0.66 -8.37
CA GLU A 91 -10.35 -2.04 -8.56
C GLU A 91 -9.26 -2.76 -9.36
N VAL A 92 -8.88 -3.96 -8.94
CA VAL A 92 -7.88 -4.73 -9.69
C VAL A 92 -8.51 -5.20 -11.01
N PHE A 93 -7.95 -4.74 -12.11
CA PHE A 93 -8.47 -5.05 -13.45
C PHE A 93 -8.02 -6.42 -13.93
N ASN A 94 -6.75 -6.76 -13.72
CA ASN A 94 -6.21 -8.09 -13.98
C ASN A 94 -5.00 -8.33 -13.07
N SER A 95 -4.68 -9.58 -12.83
CA SER A 95 -3.50 -9.98 -12.06
C SER A 95 -3.13 -11.41 -12.36
N THR A 96 -1.86 -11.64 -12.62
CA THR A 96 -1.35 -13.02 -12.75
C THR A 96 -1.10 -13.65 -11.38
N PHE A 97 -0.84 -12.83 -10.36
CA PHE A 97 -0.63 -13.30 -8.98
C PHE A 97 -1.90 -13.91 -8.40
N HIS A 98 -3.04 -13.28 -8.68
CA HIS A 98 -4.33 -13.68 -8.11
C HIS A 98 -5.28 -14.26 -9.15
N LYS A 99 -4.80 -14.51 -10.36
CA LYS A 99 -5.57 -15.13 -11.46
C LYS A 99 -6.85 -14.35 -11.76
N ILE A 100 -6.75 -13.03 -11.76
CA ILE A 100 -7.84 -12.14 -12.14
C ILE A 100 -7.65 -11.76 -13.59
N SER A 101 -8.68 -12.01 -14.42
CA SER A 101 -8.68 -11.65 -15.83
C SER A 101 -9.47 -10.37 -16.04
N ALA A 102 -8.98 -9.53 -16.96
CA ALA A 102 -9.72 -8.37 -17.37
C ALA A 102 -11.07 -8.82 -17.99
N PRO A 103 -12.16 -8.06 -17.77
CA PRO A 103 -13.43 -8.38 -18.41
C PRO A 103 -13.28 -8.42 -19.91
N VAL A 104 -13.82 -9.49 -20.55
CA VAL A 104 -13.80 -9.61 -22.01
C VAL A 104 -14.92 -8.74 -22.58
N PRO A 105 -14.62 -7.85 -23.53
CA PRO A 105 -15.67 -7.06 -24.19
C PRO A 105 -16.71 -7.96 -24.85
N VAL A 106 -17.97 -7.59 -24.77
CA VAL A 106 -19.08 -8.37 -25.34
C VAL A 106 -18.94 -8.53 -26.86
N HIS A 107 -18.30 -7.57 -27.51
CA HIS A 107 -18.13 -7.53 -28.96
C HIS A 107 -16.67 -7.71 -29.38
N ALA A 108 -15.89 -8.36 -28.55
CA ALA A 108 -14.50 -8.64 -28.90
C ALA A 108 -14.39 -9.65 -30.04
#